data_18491c523b20aff66446d13a61d57540
#
_entry.id   18491c523b20aff66446d13a61d57540
#
_cell.length_a   1.000
_cell.length_b   1.000
_cell.length_c   1.000
_cell.angle_alpha   90.00
_cell.angle_beta   90.00
_cell.angle_gamma   90.00
#
_symmetry.space_group_name_H-M   'P 1'
#
loop_
_entity.id
_entity.type
_entity.pdbx_description
1 polymer ?
#
loop_
_entity_poly.entity_id
_entity_poly.type
_entity_poly.pdbx_seq_one_letter_code
_entity_poly.pdbx_strand_id
1 'polypeptide(L)'
;MLAPILESSAFQIGFVLVLVVLVFFGFIREKIPADVVALLAMGALMLTGILTVGDTLSVFSNAAPITVGAMFILSAALERTGVIDWVGRQVATIAQKGSPTLAVISLMLGVVVLSAFINNTPVVIILIPVTIRLARAIGISPSKLLIPLSFAAIFGGTTTLIGTSTNILVDGVAQRQGIAPFGMFEITLAGLMFAGVGILYTAILSPFLLPQRESLTSLLPDQKERRFVAQILIPLGSTLIGKKIAETGFTAEKGFTVIDVFREGQSLRSNLKAIVLQAGDRMVLRSPVSEMLTLKEAGNVALGAQASSGASFEPVQTTETVVMEGVIGPQSRLIGRRLAGLGLARLYGVYVLAIHRRGENMAKQIDELRFEVGDTVLIEGPPAGMRQMFEDGVLNNLTESTERAIRRDKAPIAIGAVLLVMGLAAIELMPIAGLALIAATAVVAFGCLDHQEAYQSIQWDILMLIFGMLALGIALEKTGTADLIVGFLGMISSGFGPWVLLIIIYAFTSIVTEVMSNNAAAILITPLAIGLAQEIGIDPRPFVVAVMFAASASFATPIGYQTNTLVYRAGGYTFMDFVKFGSPLNWIFVVVAAFVIPIFWPLVPVTP
;
A
#
# COMPACT_ATOMS: atom_id res chain seq x y z
N MET A 1 22.24 45.26 -11.90
CA MET A 1 21.39 45.31 -13.13
C MET A 1 20.30 44.28 -13.17
N LEU A 2 20.41 43.12 -12.50
CA LEU A 2 19.36 42.07 -12.52
C LEU A 2 18.18 42.36 -11.56
N ALA A 3 18.40 42.99 -10.42
CA ALA A 3 17.37 43.23 -9.41
C ALA A 3 16.08 43.92 -9.94
N PRO A 4 16.14 45.02 -10.67
CA PRO A 4 14.92 45.70 -11.15
C PRO A 4 14.14 44.90 -12.22
N ILE A 5 14.80 43.92 -12.89
CA ILE A 5 14.13 43.03 -13.84
C ILE A 5 13.38 41.95 -13.08
N LEU A 6 14.00 41.38 -12.05
CA LEU A 6 13.41 40.33 -11.21
C LEU A 6 12.20 40.84 -10.39
N GLU A 7 12.19 42.11 -10.07
CA GLU A 7 11.10 42.77 -9.34
C GLU A 7 9.94 43.25 -10.24
N SER A 8 10.10 43.20 -11.58
CA SER A 8 8.99 43.61 -12.45
C SER A 8 7.87 42.54 -12.45
N SER A 9 6.63 43.00 -12.25
CA SER A 9 5.46 42.10 -12.23
C SER A 9 5.32 41.29 -13.52
N ALA A 10 5.63 41.88 -14.67
CA ALA A 10 5.60 41.19 -15.96
C ALA A 10 6.62 40.03 -16.06
N PHE A 11 7.83 40.22 -15.49
CA PHE A 11 8.83 39.15 -15.42
C PHE A 11 8.37 38.02 -14.51
N GLN A 12 7.88 38.34 -13.30
CA GLN A 12 7.44 37.36 -12.32
C GLN A 12 6.29 36.51 -12.85
N ILE A 13 5.29 37.13 -13.46
CA ILE A 13 4.18 36.43 -14.11
C ILE A 13 4.68 35.54 -15.25
N GLY A 14 5.51 36.09 -16.15
CA GLY A 14 6.07 35.32 -17.27
C GLY A 14 6.90 34.13 -16.81
N PHE A 15 7.73 34.32 -15.76
CA PHE A 15 8.55 33.25 -15.19
C PHE A 15 7.69 32.15 -14.58
N VAL A 16 6.68 32.51 -13.77
CA VAL A 16 5.79 31.51 -13.14
C VAL A 16 4.98 30.75 -14.18
N LEU A 17 4.47 31.41 -15.22
CA LEU A 17 3.77 30.73 -16.34
C LEU A 17 4.68 29.71 -17.03
N VAL A 18 5.90 30.10 -17.38
CA VAL A 18 6.88 29.19 -18.00
C VAL A 18 7.22 28.03 -17.06
N LEU A 19 7.41 28.34 -15.77
CA LEU A 19 7.70 27.31 -14.77
C LEU A 19 6.56 26.31 -14.62
N VAL A 20 5.30 26.75 -14.59
CA VAL A 20 4.12 25.87 -14.56
C VAL A 20 4.11 24.94 -15.79
N VAL A 21 4.36 25.48 -16.98
CA VAL A 21 4.44 24.68 -18.21
C VAL A 21 5.58 23.66 -18.14
N LEU A 22 6.75 24.06 -17.62
CA LEU A 22 7.89 23.16 -17.45
C LEU A 22 7.61 22.04 -16.42
N VAL A 23 6.96 22.37 -15.30
CA VAL A 23 6.54 21.39 -14.29
C VAL A 23 5.56 20.40 -14.90
N PHE A 24 4.54 20.89 -15.61
CA PHE A 24 3.56 20.05 -16.31
C PHE A 24 4.22 19.10 -17.31
N PHE A 25 5.14 19.63 -18.11
CA PHE A 25 5.91 18.85 -19.08
C PHE A 25 6.83 17.83 -18.39
N GLY A 26 7.44 18.20 -17.27
CA GLY A 26 8.26 17.32 -16.43
C GLY A 26 7.45 16.12 -15.92
N PHE A 27 6.23 16.37 -15.44
CA PHE A 27 5.32 15.33 -14.96
C PHE A 27 4.87 14.38 -16.07
N ILE A 28 4.55 14.91 -17.27
CA ILE A 28 4.17 14.07 -18.42
C ILE A 28 5.33 13.20 -18.92
N ARG A 29 6.56 13.71 -18.88
CA ARG A 29 7.72 12.97 -19.40
C ARG A 29 8.22 11.86 -18.48
N GLU A 30 7.94 11.93 -17.20
CA GLU A 30 8.33 10.95 -16.15
C GLU A 30 9.82 10.54 -16.16
N LYS A 31 10.69 11.34 -16.80
CA LYS A 31 12.14 11.09 -16.79
C LYS A 31 12.79 11.44 -15.44
N ILE A 32 12.20 12.39 -14.73
CA ILE A 32 12.59 12.85 -13.41
C ILE A 32 11.40 12.57 -12.50
N PRO A 33 11.59 12.04 -11.29
CA PRO A 33 10.51 11.84 -10.33
C PRO A 33 9.73 13.14 -10.07
N ALA A 34 8.42 13.04 -9.93
CA ALA A 34 7.54 14.20 -9.82
C ALA A 34 7.85 15.10 -8.61
N ASP A 35 8.24 14.49 -7.49
CA ASP A 35 8.69 15.19 -6.28
C ASP A 35 9.93 16.04 -6.54
N VAL A 36 10.91 15.51 -7.27
CA VAL A 36 12.13 16.23 -7.65
C VAL A 36 11.80 17.42 -8.57
N VAL A 37 10.90 17.25 -9.55
CA VAL A 37 10.45 18.33 -10.43
C VAL A 37 9.79 19.44 -9.61
N ALA A 38 8.92 19.08 -8.66
CA ALA A 38 8.24 20.04 -7.78
C ALA A 38 9.21 20.80 -6.86
N LEU A 39 10.19 20.09 -6.28
CA LEU A 39 11.23 20.71 -5.45
C LEU A 39 12.17 21.61 -6.25
N LEU A 40 12.51 21.23 -7.49
CA LEU A 40 13.29 22.10 -8.39
C LEU A 40 12.52 23.38 -8.72
N ALA A 41 11.20 23.27 -8.95
CA ALA A 41 10.36 24.45 -9.17
C ALA A 41 10.35 25.37 -7.93
N MET A 42 10.19 24.81 -6.73
CA MET A 42 10.28 25.53 -5.47
C MET A 42 11.64 26.23 -5.32
N GLY A 43 12.74 25.54 -5.62
CA GLY A 43 14.09 26.10 -5.60
C GLY A 43 14.27 27.24 -6.60
N ALA A 44 13.73 27.12 -7.82
CA ALA A 44 13.77 28.17 -8.83
C ALA A 44 13.00 29.43 -8.39
N LEU A 45 11.85 29.26 -7.74
CA LEU A 45 11.05 30.37 -7.18
C LEU A 45 11.77 31.09 -6.04
N MET A 46 12.53 30.36 -5.22
CA MET A 46 13.39 30.98 -4.19
C MET A 46 14.56 31.73 -4.79
N LEU A 47 15.25 31.16 -5.78
CA LEU A 47 16.41 31.78 -6.43
C LEU A 47 16.05 33.07 -7.18
N THR A 48 14.85 33.15 -7.72
CA THR A 48 14.34 34.35 -8.38
C THR A 48 13.78 35.41 -7.40
N GLY A 49 13.69 35.07 -6.10
CA GLY A 49 13.14 35.94 -5.08
C GLY A 49 11.62 36.09 -5.10
N ILE A 50 10.90 35.34 -5.94
CA ILE A 50 9.43 35.33 -5.99
C ILE A 50 8.90 34.78 -4.67
N LEU A 51 9.51 33.71 -4.16
CA LEU A 51 9.23 33.18 -2.81
C LEU A 51 10.36 33.56 -1.86
N THR A 52 10.00 34.07 -0.70
CA THR A 52 10.92 34.24 0.42
C THR A 52 11.16 32.87 1.11
N VAL A 53 12.23 32.79 1.90
CA VAL A 53 12.47 31.61 2.74
C VAL A 53 11.28 31.36 3.69
N GLY A 54 10.66 32.43 4.21
CA GLY A 54 9.48 32.32 5.08
C GLY A 54 8.29 31.70 4.36
N ASP A 55 8.00 32.12 3.11
CA ASP A 55 6.94 31.52 2.29
C ASP A 55 7.20 30.03 2.06
N THR A 56 8.43 29.68 1.71
CA THR A 56 8.82 28.29 1.46
C THR A 56 8.73 27.42 2.71
N LEU A 57 9.14 27.95 3.86
CA LEU A 57 9.01 27.21 5.13
C LEU A 57 7.55 27.08 5.58
N SER A 58 6.68 28.03 5.22
CA SER A 58 5.26 27.97 5.57
C SER A 58 4.53 26.76 4.97
N VAL A 59 5.02 26.18 3.85
CA VAL A 59 4.40 24.99 3.25
C VAL A 59 4.52 23.76 4.14
N PHE A 60 5.59 23.66 4.94
CA PHE A 60 5.82 22.53 5.84
C PHE A 60 4.89 22.53 7.07
N SER A 61 4.21 23.66 7.36
CA SER A 61 3.19 23.75 8.41
C SER A 61 1.78 23.41 7.93
N ASN A 62 1.61 23.00 6.67
CA ASN A 62 0.30 22.61 6.15
C ASN A 62 -0.16 21.28 6.76
N ALA A 63 -1.43 21.23 7.16
CA ALA A 63 -2.03 20.06 7.82
C ALA A 63 -2.15 18.84 6.88
N ALA A 64 -2.32 19.06 5.56
CA ALA A 64 -2.54 17.97 4.61
C ALA A 64 -1.36 16.97 4.50
N PRO A 65 -0.09 17.40 4.27
CA PRO A 65 1.05 16.48 4.27
C PRO A 65 1.23 15.73 5.59
N ILE A 66 0.98 16.40 6.73
CA ILE A 66 1.08 15.79 8.07
C ILE A 66 0.03 14.68 8.20
N THR A 67 -1.20 14.96 7.77
CA THR A 67 -2.28 13.96 7.77
C THR A 67 -1.94 12.76 6.90
N VAL A 68 -1.46 13.00 5.67
CA VAL A 68 -1.05 11.94 4.73
C VAL A 68 0.06 11.07 5.33
N GLY A 69 1.10 11.68 5.90
CA GLY A 69 2.19 10.95 6.56
C GLY A 69 1.71 10.09 7.74
N ALA A 70 0.84 10.62 8.59
CA ALA A 70 0.25 9.88 9.69
C ALA A 70 -0.64 8.72 9.20
N MET A 71 -1.40 8.91 8.12
CA MET A 71 -2.24 7.86 7.53
C MET A 71 -1.41 6.73 6.92
N PHE A 72 -0.22 7.01 6.36
CA PHE A 72 0.69 5.95 5.92
C PHE A 72 1.14 5.07 7.10
N ILE A 73 1.45 5.65 8.25
CA ILE A 73 1.82 4.90 9.45
C ILE A 73 0.65 4.04 9.95
N LEU A 74 -0.58 4.58 9.99
CA LEU A 74 -1.78 3.84 10.38
C LEU A 74 -2.09 2.69 9.42
N SER A 75 -1.98 2.91 8.12
CA SER A 75 -2.10 1.87 7.09
C SER A 75 -1.08 0.76 7.29
N ALA A 76 0.18 1.10 7.52
CA ALA A 76 1.25 0.13 7.78
C ALA A 76 1.00 -0.65 9.08
N ALA A 77 0.42 -0.02 10.12
CA ALA A 77 0.05 -0.72 11.35
C ALA A 77 -1.04 -1.78 11.10
N LEU A 78 -2.06 -1.48 10.27
CA LEU A 78 -3.09 -2.44 9.90
C LEU A 78 -2.52 -3.59 9.05
N GLU A 79 -1.56 -3.31 8.17
CA GLU A 79 -0.84 -4.30 7.38
C GLU A 79 0.01 -5.20 8.28
N ARG A 80 0.86 -4.61 9.13
CA ARG A 80 1.79 -5.30 10.02
C ARG A 80 1.10 -6.19 11.06
N THR A 81 -0.11 -5.82 11.46
CA THR A 81 -0.94 -6.60 12.39
C THR A 81 -1.81 -7.65 11.69
N GLY A 82 -1.76 -7.74 10.34
CA GLY A 82 -2.46 -8.76 9.55
C GLY A 82 -3.97 -8.54 9.45
N VAL A 83 -4.46 -7.34 9.76
CA VAL A 83 -5.88 -6.99 9.65
C VAL A 83 -6.36 -7.07 8.20
N ILE A 84 -5.56 -6.54 7.26
CA ILE A 84 -5.91 -6.55 5.83
C ILE A 84 -6.01 -7.98 5.31
N ASP A 85 -5.06 -8.86 5.68
CA ASP A 85 -5.08 -10.28 5.33
C ASP A 85 -6.29 -11.00 5.89
N TRP A 86 -6.66 -10.70 7.14
CA TRP A 86 -7.83 -11.30 7.78
C TRP A 86 -9.12 -10.93 7.04
N VAL A 87 -9.33 -9.64 6.74
CA VAL A 87 -10.50 -9.18 5.98
C VAL A 87 -10.51 -9.80 4.58
N GLY A 88 -9.35 -9.82 3.90
CA GLY A 88 -9.23 -10.44 2.58
C GLY A 88 -9.64 -11.91 2.56
N ARG A 89 -9.26 -12.69 3.57
CA ARG A 89 -9.70 -14.09 3.72
C ARG A 89 -11.21 -14.21 3.94
N GLN A 90 -11.83 -13.34 4.74
CA GLN A 90 -13.29 -13.34 4.94
C GLN A 90 -14.02 -13.05 3.64
N VAL A 91 -13.58 -12.02 2.91
CA VAL A 91 -14.15 -11.67 1.59
C VAL A 91 -14.03 -12.84 0.60
N ALA A 92 -12.86 -13.48 0.52
CA ALA A 92 -12.65 -14.64 -0.36
C ALA A 92 -13.56 -15.81 0.00
N THR A 93 -13.78 -16.07 1.29
CA THR A 93 -14.66 -17.16 1.77
C THR A 93 -16.13 -16.92 1.38
N ILE A 94 -16.58 -15.68 1.45
CA ILE A 94 -17.94 -15.27 1.02
C ILE A 94 -18.05 -15.41 -0.51
N ALA A 95 -17.05 -14.91 -1.24
CA ALA A 95 -17.03 -14.91 -2.70
C ALA A 95 -17.02 -16.32 -3.32
N GLN A 96 -16.42 -17.31 -2.65
CA GLN A 96 -16.39 -18.71 -3.14
C GLN A 96 -17.74 -19.40 -3.17
N LYS A 97 -18.74 -18.93 -2.40
CA LYS A 97 -20.06 -19.57 -2.26
C LYS A 97 -21.06 -19.23 -3.37
N GLY A 98 -20.70 -18.33 -4.30
CA GLY A 98 -21.63 -17.77 -5.28
C GLY A 98 -21.26 -18.04 -6.74
N SER A 99 -22.07 -17.47 -7.65
CA SER A 99 -21.74 -17.42 -9.07
C SER A 99 -20.50 -16.54 -9.33
N PRO A 100 -19.81 -16.65 -10.49
CA PRO A 100 -18.67 -15.80 -10.83
C PRO A 100 -18.98 -14.29 -10.71
N THR A 101 -20.18 -13.85 -11.11
CA THR A 101 -20.61 -12.46 -10.98
C THR A 101 -20.76 -12.04 -9.50
N LEU A 102 -21.34 -12.92 -8.67
CA LEU A 102 -21.46 -12.65 -7.23
C LEU A 102 -20.08 -12.62 -6.55
N ALA A 103 -19.13 -13.43 -7.03
CA ALA A 103 -17.75 -13.38 -6.56
C ALA A 103 -17.07 -12.03 -6.90
N VAL A 104 -17.28 -11.50 -8.11
CA VAL A 104 -16.80 -10.15 -8.48
C VAL A 104 -17.41 -9.09 -7.56
N ILE A 105 -18.73 -9.09 -7.37
CA ILE A 105 -19.43 -8.08 -6.56
C ILE A 105 -18.97 -8.15 -5.10
N SER A 106 -18.93 -9.35 -4.49
CA SER A 106 -18.51 -9.50 -3.09
C SER A 106 -17.03 -9.13 -2.86
N LEU A 107 -16.16 -9.46 -3.82
CA LEU A 107 -14.75 -9.01 -3.80
C LEU A 107 -14.70 -7.49 -3.85
N MET A 108 -15.38 -6.86 -4.81
CA MET A 108 -15.37 -5.41 -4.97
C MET A 108 -15.94 -4.69 -3.75
N LEU A 109 -17.07 -5.14 -3.19
CA LEU A 109 -17.64 -4.54 -1.97
C LEU A 109 -16.68 -4.63 -0.79
N GLY A 110 -16.05 -5.79 -0.59
CA GLY A 110 -15.06 -5.95 0.48
C GLY A 110 -13.85 -5.03 0.31
N VAL A 111 -13.38 -4.88 -0.93
CA VAL A 111 -12.26 -3.99 -1.26
C VAL A 111 -12.64 -2.52 -1.08
N VAL A 112 -13.84 -2.10 -1.52
CA VAL A 112 -14.36 -0.74 -1.32
C VAL A 112 -14.37 -0.37 0.16
N VAL A 113 -14.89 -1.26 1.02
CA VAL A 113 -14.92 -1.02 2.47
C VAL A 113 -13.52 -0.90 3.06
N LEU A 114 -12.58 -1.76 2.66
CA LEU A 114 -11.19 -1.67 3.11
C LEU A 114 -10.53 -0.37 2.65
N SER A 115 -10.66 -0.06 1.36
CA SER A 115 -9.97 1.05 0.73
C SER A 115 -10.58 2.41 1.09
N ALA A 116 -11.77 2.43 1.68
CA ALA A 116 -12.35 3.64 2.25
C ALA A 116 -11.51 4.21 3.43
N PHE A 117 -10.73 3.36 4.10
CA PHE A 117 -9.99 3.72 5.33
C PHE A 117 -8.50 3.39 5.27
N ILE A 118 -8.09 2.65 4.27
CA ILE A 118 -6.70 2.21 4.07
C ILE A 118 -6.28 2.62 2.67
N ASN A 119 -5.05 3.13 2.53
CA ASN A 119 -4.52 3.49 1.22
C ASN A 119 -4.66 2.33 0.21
N ASN A 120 -5.02 2.66 -1.02
CA ASN A 120 -5.35 1.73 -2.10
C ASN A 120 -4.20 0.75 -2.40
N THR A 121 -2.96 1.21 -2.40
CA THR A 121 -1.78 0.42 -2.81
C THR A 121 -1.53 -0.81 -1.92
N PRO A 122 -1.42 -0.70 -0.59
CA PRO A 122 -1.30 -1.87 0.30
C PRO A 122 -2.47 -2.85 0.16
N VAL A 123 -3.69 -2.34 0.06
CA VAL A 123 -4.89 -3.18 -0.08
C VAL A 123 -4.80 -4.05 -1.34
N VAL A 124 -4.43 -3.46 -2.47
CA VAL A 124 -4.31 -4.21 -3.74
C VAL A 124 -3.14 -5.19 -3.71
N ILE A 125 -1.96 -4.79 -3.22
CA ILE A 125 -0.79 -5.68 -3.13
C ILE A 125 -1.13 -6.95 -2.35
N ILE A 126 -1.74 -6.82 -1.17
CA ILE A 126 -2.09 -7.94 -0.29
C ILE A 126 -3.20 -8.80 -0.91
N LEU A 127 -4.17 -8.17 -1.59
CA LEU A 127 -5.31 -8.89 -2.13
C LEU A 127 -5.06 -9.51 -3.51
N ILE A 128 -4.01 -9.16 -4.26
CA ILE A 128 -3.65 -9.83 -5.53
C ILE A 128 -3.54 -11.35 -5.36
N PRO A 129 -2.71 -11.91 -4.45
CA PRO A 129 -2.61 -13.35 -4.27
C PRO A 129 -3.91 -13.98 -3.79
N VAL A 130 -4.69 -13.30 -2.94
CA VAL A 130 -6.01 -13.76 -2.50
C VAL A 130 -6.97 -13.86 -3.68
N THR A 131 -6.99 -12.84 -4.54
CA THR A 131 -7.84 -12.78 -5.74
C THR A 131 -7.46 -13.86 -6.77
N ILE A 132 -6.16 -14.12 -6.96
CA ILE A 132 -5.69 -15.21 -7.83
C ILE A 132 -6.15 -16.57 -7.30
N ARG A 133 -6.05 -16.82 -5.99
CA ARG A 133 -6.55 -18.06 -5.37
C ARG A 133 -8.07 -18.19 -5.51
N LEU A 134 -8.80 -17.09 -5.29
CA LEU A 134 -10.25 -17.06 -5.47
C LEU A 134 -10.64 -17.41 -6.91
N ALA A 135 -10.01 -16.78 -7.91
CA ALA A 135 -10.27 -17.02 -9.33
C ALA A 135 -10.10 -18.51 -9.69
N ARG A 136 -9.00 -19.12 -9.23
CA ARG A 136 -8.74 -20.55 -9.43
C ARG A 136 -9.78 -21.44 -8.73
N ALA A 137 -10.18 -21.08 -7.50
CA ALA A 137 -11.16 -21.85 -6.74
C ALA A 137 -12.55 -21.89 -7.41
N ILE A 138 -12.93 -20.80 -8.10
CA ILE A 138 -14.21 -20.70 -8.83
C ILE A 138 -14.08 -21.03 -10.32
N GLY A 139 -12.89 -21.45 -10.78
CA GLY A 139 -12.65 -21.93 -12.16
C GLY A 139 -12.62 -20.84 -13.23
N ILE A 140 -12.26 -19.60 -12.89
CA ILE A 140 -12.11 -18.50 -13.83
C ILE A 140 -10.66 -18.00 -13.91
N SER A 141 -10.30 -17.34 -15.02
CA SER A 141 -8.98 -16.74 -15.16
C SER A 141 -8.79 -15.58 -14.16
N PRO A 142 -7.61 -15.47 -13.48
CA PRO A 142 -7.31 -14.35 -12.60
C PRO A 142 -7.49 -12.97 -13.25
N SER A 143 -7.26 -12.87 -14.56
CA SER A 143 -7.47 -11.64 -15.34
C SER A 143 -8.93 -11.14 -15.35
N LYS A 144 -9.91 -11.95 -14.95
CA LYS A 144 -11.31 -11.52 -14.80
C LYS A 144 -11.57 -10.80 -13.47
N LEU A 145 -10.68 -10.94 -12.47
CA LEU A 145 -10.86 -10.38 -11.13
C LEU A 145 -9.85 -9.29 -10.77
N LEU A 146 -8.68 -9.23 -11.41
CA LEU A 146 -7.60 -8.33 -11.00
C LEU A 146 -7.86 -6.86 -11.37
N ILE A 147 -8.40 -6.54 -12.57
CA ILE A 147 -8.85 -5.16 -12.87
C ILE A 147 -10.02 -4.76 -11.95
N PRO A 148 -11.07 -5.58 -11.75
CA PRO A 148 -12.10 -5.32 -10.73
C PRO A 148 -11.53 -5.03 -9.32
N LEU A 149 -10.50 -5.75 -8.88
CA LEU A 149 -9.81 -5.49 -7.61
C LEU A 149 -9.23 -4.07 -7.56
N SER A 150 -8.48 -3.67 -8.60
CA SER A 150 -7.88 -2.33 -8.68
C SER A 150 -8.94 -1.23 -8.70
N PHE A 151 -9.96 -1.38 -9.54
CA PHE A 151 -11.04 -0.40 -9.65
C PHE A 151 -11.84 -0.27 -8.36
N ALA A 152 -12.11 -1.39 -7.68
CA ALA A 152 -12.77 -1.36 -6.37
C ALA A 152 -11.96 -0.61 -5.31
N ALA A 153 -10.62 -0.74 -5.32
CA ALA A 153 -9.76 0.04 -4.44
C ALA A 153 -9.85 1.54 -4.74
N ILE A 154 -9.89 1.92 -6.02
CA ILE A 154 -10.08 3.32 -6.43
C ILE A 154 -11.45 3.84 -5.97
N PHE A 155 -12.53 3.09 -6.19
CA PHE A 155 -13.88 3.47 -5.74
C PHE A 155 -13.92 3.65 -4.22
N GLY A 156 -13.32 2.71 -3.45
CA GLY A 156 -13.24 2.80 -2.00
C GLY A 156 -12.48 4.05 -1.54
N GLY A 157 -11.34 4.32 -2.18
CA GLY A 157 -10.53 5.49 -1.89
C GLY A 157 -11.28 6.82 -2.06
N THR A 158 -12.27 6.89 -2.94
CA THR A 158 -13.08 8.10 -3.15
C THR A 158 -14.30 8.21 -2.23
N THR A 159 -14.56 7.22 -1.36
CA THR A 159 -15.73 7.26 -0.46
C THR A 159 -15.50 8.05 0.82
N THR A 160 -14.26 8.29 1.24
CA THR A 160 -13.94 9.10 2.42
C THR A 160 -12.79 10.05 2.12
N LEU A 161 -12.63 11.08 2.94
CA LEU A 161 -11.53 12.04 2.77
C LEU A 161 -10.17 11.37 2.93
N ILE A 162 -10.04 10.37 3.78
CA ILE A 162 -8.77 9.68 4.10
C ILE A 162 -8.50 8.44 3.24
N GLY A 163 -9.45 7.98 2.44
CA GLY A 163 -9.33 6.75 1.65
C GLY A 163 -8.23 6.83 0.57
N THR A 164 -7.95 8.03 0.09
CA THR A 164 -6.82 8.29 -0.82
C THR A 164 -6.11 9.59 -0.48
N SER A 165 -4.79 9.62 -0.66
CA SER A 165 -3.99 10.83 -0.49
C SER A 165 -4.48 11.99 -1.38
N THR A 166 -5.00 11.69 -2.55
CA THR A 166 -5.52 12.67 -3.51
C THR A 166 -6.60 13.57 -2.90
N ASN A 167 -7.56 13.00 -2.16
CA ASN A 167 -8.63 13.78 -1.52
C ASN A 167 -8.09 14.74 -0.45
N ILE A 168 -7.18 14.26 0.39
CA ILE A 168 -6.53 15.07 1.44
C ILE A 168 -5.73 16.21 0.81
N LEU A 169 -5.08 15.94 -0.34
CA LEU A 169 -4.30 16.94 -1.06
C LEU A 169 -5.18 18.06 -1.63
N VAL A 170 -6.25 17.69 -2.29
CA VAL A 170 -7.21 18.65 -2.85
C VAL A 170 -7.82 19.51 -1.74
N ASP A 171 -8.22 18.89 -0.62
CA ASP A 171 -8.71 19.59 0.56
C ASP A 171 -7.66 20.54 1.13
N GLY A 172 -6.41 20.10 1.27
CA GLY A 172 -5.32 20.95 1.78
C GLY A 172 -4.99 22.15 0.89
N VAL A 173 -5.12 22.02 -0.44
CA VAL A 173 -4.98 23.12 -1.39
C VAL A 173 -6.18 24.06 -1.28
N ALA A 174 -7.40 23.52 -1.18
CA ALA A 174 -8.63 24.28 -1.04
C ALA A 174 -8.66 25.12 0.24
N GLN A 175 -8.23 24.55 1.37
CA GLN A 175 -8.11 25.26 2.65
C GLN A 175 -7.17 26.47 2.57
N ARG A 176 -6.06 26.37 1.84
CA ARG A 176 -5.14 27.50 1.63
C ARG A 176 -5.78 28.65 0.87
N GLN A 177 -6.72 28.34 -0.03
CA GLN A 177 -7.48 29.35 -0.76
C GLN A 177 -8.74 29.82 -0.03
N GLY A 178 -8.80 29.59 1.29
CA GLY A 178 -9.86 30.09 2.16
C GLY A 178 -11.15 29.27 2.13
N ILE A 179 -11.16 28.10 1.47
CA ILE A 179 -12.31 27.19 1.48
C ILE A 179 -12.33 26.41 2.81
N ALA A 180 -13.49 26.33 3.43
CA ALA A 180 -13.67 25.54 4.65
C ALA A 180 -13.25 24.08 4.44
N PRO A 181 -12.57 23.44 5.41
CA PRO A 181 -12.14 22.04 5.30
C PRO A 181 -13.33 21.13 5.05
N PHE A 182 -13.08 20.04 4.30
CA PHE A 182 -14.07 19.00 4.09
C PHE A 182 -14.14 18.08 5.30
N GLY A 183 -15.36 17.74 5.72
CA GLY A 183 -15.59 16.72 6.74
C GLY A 183 -15.15 15.33 6.24
N MET A 184 -14.75 14.47 7.19
CA MET A 184 -14.22 13.13 6.86
C MET A 184 -15.17 12.30 5.98
N PHE A 185 -16.48 12.39 6.23
CA PHE A 185 -17.54 11.65 5.54
C PHE A 185 -18.40 12.51 4.62
N GLU A 186 -18.03 13.77 4.41
CA GLU A 186 -18.81 14.70 3.59
C GLU A 186 -18.99 14.21 2.14
N ILE A 187 -17.91 13.62 1.58
CA ILE A 187 -17.93 13.08 0.21
C ILE A 187 -18.49 11.66 0.13
N THR A 188 -18.84 11.02 1.27
CA THR A 188 -19.13 9.58 1.33
C THR A 188 -20.36 9.20 0.51
N LEU A 189 -21.46 9.94 0.60
CA LEU A 189 -22.68 9.59 -0.13
C LEU A 189 -22.48 9.69 -1.64
N ALA A 190 -21.81 10.74 -2.11
CA ALA A 190 -21.45 10.87 -3.52
C ALA A 190 -20.49 9.74 -3.93
N GLY A 191 -19.42 9.49 -3.15
CA GLY A 191 -18.47 8.41 -3.40
C GLY A 191 -19.11 7.02 -3.48
N LEU A 192 -20.08 6.73 -2.61
CA LEU A 192 -20.85 5.48 -2.68
C LEU A 192 -21.71 5.37 -3.95
N MET A 193 -22.25 6.49 -4.45
CA MET A 193 -22.96 6.48 -5.74
C MET A 193 -22.00 6.16 -6.90
N PHE A 194 -20.82 6.78 -6.93
CA PHE A 194 -19.79 6.45 -7.91
C PHE A 194 -19.35 4.98 -7.79
N ALA A 195 -19.10 4.50 -6.58
CA ALA A 195 -18.74 3.10 -6.32
C ALA A 195 -19.85 2.15 -6.78
N GLY A 196 -21.12 2.46 -6.50
CA GLY A 196 -22.28 1.67 -6.94
C GLY A 196 -22.36 1.54 -8.46
N VAL A 197 -22.22 2.65 -9.18
CA VAL A 197 -22.19 2.66 -10.65
C VAL A 197 -20.97 1.88 -11.17
N GLY A 198 -19.77 2.08 -10.58
CA GLY A 198 -18.55 1.38 -10.96
C GLY A 198 -18.62 -0.12 -10.73
N ILE A 199 -19.19 -0.56 -9.59
CA ILE A 199 -19.41 -1.98 -9.29
C ILE A 199 -20.39 -2.59 -10.28
N LEU A 200 -21.51 -1.90 -10.54
CA LEU A 200 -22.52 -2.37 -11.49
C LEU A 200 -21.93 -2.51 -12.90
N TYR A 201 -21.22 -1.48 -13.37
CA TYR A 201 -20.48 -1.50 -14.64
C TYR A 201 -19.56 -2.71 -14.71
N THR A 202 -18.72 -2.87 -13.69
CA THR A 202 -17.72 -3.93 -13.65
C THR A 202 -18.37 -5.31 -13.59
N ALA A 203 -19.41 -5.49 -12.78
CA ALA A 203 -20.12 -6.77 -12.64
C ALA A 203 -20.78 -7.23 -13.95
N ILE A 204 -21.33 -6.28 -14.72
CA ILE A 204 -22.02 -6.57 -15.99
C ILE A 204 -21.00 -6.80 -17.12
N LEU A 205 -19.98 -5.94 -17.24
CA LEU A 205 -19.11 -5.91 -18.42
C LEU A 205 -17.81 -6.72 -18.27
N SER A 206 -17.36 -7.02 -17.04
CA SER A 206 -16.13 -7.80 -16.87
C SER A 206 -16.18 -9.18 -17.52
N PRO A 207 -17.29 -9.94 -17.53
CA PRO A 207 -17.33 -11.23 -18.23
C PRO A 207 -17.10 -11.11 -19.73
N PHE A 208 -17.52 -10.00 -20.34
CA PHE A 208 -17.49 -9.79 -21.79
C PHE A 208 -16.22 -9.08 -22.27
N LEU A 209 -15.81 -8.01 -21.59
CA LEU A 209 -14.72 -7.13 -22.06
C LEU A 209 -13.35 -7.55 -21.55
N LEU A 210 -13.25 -8.16 -20.34
CA LEU A 210 -11.95 -8.57 -19.82
C LEU A 210 -11.46 -9.85 -20.50
N PRO A 211 -10.16 -9.91 -20.86
CA PRO A 211 -9.59 -11.09 -21.51
C PRO A 211 -9.50 -12.27 -20.55
N GLN A 212 -9.53 -13.48 -21.09
CA GLN A 212 -9.15 -14.70 -20.37
C GLN A 212 -7.68 -14.97 -20.65
N ARG A 213 -6.81 -14.48 -19.79
CA ARG A 213 -5.36 -14.69 -19.90
C ARG A 213 -4.85 -15.41 -18.67
N GLU A 214 -4.02 -16.40 -18.93
CA GLU A 214 -3.15 -16.99 -17.92
C GLU A 214 -1.84 -16.20 -17.98
N SER A 215 -1.52 -15.47 -16.90
CA SER A 215 -0.24 -14.81 -16.74
C SER A 215 0.87 -15.86 -16.68
N LEU A 216 2.07 -15.56 -17.21
CA LEU A 216 3.27 -16.38 -16.99
C LEU A 216 3.52 -16.65 -15.50
N THR A 217 3.14 -15.71 -14.63
CA THR A 217 3.12 -15.90 -13.15
C THR A 217 2.06 -16.91 -12.71
N SER A 218 0.99 -17.14 -13.48
CA SER A 218 0.01 -18.20 -13.19
C SER A 218 0.42 -19.55 -13.75
N LEU A 219 1.30 -19.57 -14.75
CA LEU A 219 1.88 -20.80 -15.33
C LEU A 219 3.10 -21.30 -14.56
N LEU A 220 3.74 -20.43 -13.76
CA LEU A 220 4.68 -20.91 -12.77
C LEU A 220 3.85 -21.76 -11.79
N PRO A 221 4.13 -23.08 -11.66
CA PRO A 221 3.41 -23.92 -10.73
C PRO A 221 3.50 -23.22 -9.40
N ASP A 222 2.31 -22.94 -8.84
CA ASP A 222 2.10 -22.30 -7.55
C ASP A 222 3.44 -21.95 -6.92
N GLN A 223 3.86 -20.67 -6.94
CA GLN A 223 4.70 -20.25 -5.85
C GLN A 223 3.75 -20.37 -4.65
N LYS A 224 3.46 -21.65 -4.29
CA LYS A 224 3.02 -22.03 -2.96
C LYS A 224 3.91 -21.18 -2.11
N GLU A 225 3.32 -20.24 -1.36
CA GLU A 225 4.04 -19.51 -0.32
C GLU A 225 5.14 -20.43 0.12
N ARG A 226 6.40 -20.08 -0.16
CA ARG A 226 7.50 -21.01 0.06
C ARG A 226 7.37 -21.46 1.48
N ARG A 227 6.87 -22.70 1.67
CA ARG A 227 6.63 -23.23 3.00
C ARG A 227 7.92 -23.85 3.43
N PHE A 228 8.53 -23.26 4.38
CA PHE A 228 9.74 -23.73 5.01
C PHE A 228 9.41 -24.76 6.07
N VAL A 229 10.28 -25.74 6.22
CA VAL A 229 10.23 -26.69 7.32
C VAL A 229 11.19 -26.20 8.38
N ALA A 230 10.70 -25.98 9.59
CA ALA A 230 11.47 -25.59 10.75
C ALA A 230 11.25 -26.61 11.88
N GLN A 231 12.29 -26.76 12.71
CA GLN A 231 12.20 -27.48 13.96
C GLN A 231 12.13 -26.49 15.11
N ILE A 232 11.14 -26.64 15.96
CA ILE A 232 11.00 -25.85 17.18
C ILE A 232 11.16 -26.74 18.41
N LEU A 233 11.80 -26.20 19.45
CA LEU A 233 11.90 -26.83 20.76
C LEU A 233 10.96 -26.14 21.72
N ILE A 234 10.24 -26.93 22.53
CA ILE A 234 9.41 -26.43 23.62
C ILE A 234 10.29 -26.27 24.87
N PRO A 235 10.66 -25.03 25.25
CA PRO A 235 11.53 -24.81 26.39
C PRO A 235 10.80 -25.02 27.73
N LEU A 236 11.57 -25.20 28.80
CA LEU A 236 11.05 -25.17 30.18
C LEU A 236 10.39 -23.82 30.45
N GLY A 237 9.14 -23.81 30.94
CA GLY A 237 8.38 -22.58 31.21
C GLY A 237 7.52 -22.09 30.04
N SER A 238 7.50 -22.79 28.88
CA SER A 238 6.64 -22.46 27.76
C SER A 238 5.16 -22.57 28.15
N THR A 239 4.35 -21.61 27.72
CA THR A 239 2.87 -21.62 27.89
C THR A 239 2.17 -22.72 27.07
N LEU A 240 2.92 -23.45 26.25
CA LEU A 240 2.46 -24.54 25.40
C LEU A 240 2.48 -25.89 26.13
N ILE A 241 3.20 -26.01 27.24
CA ILE A 241 3.29 -27.24 28.03
C ILE A 241 1.91 -27.60 28.60
N GLY A 242 1.53 -28.86 28.48
CA GLY A 242 0.25 -29.38 28.95
C GLY A 242 -0.92 -29.18 27.99
N LYS A 243 -0.72 -28.49 26.87
CA LYS A 243 -1.76 -28.28 25.83
C LYS A 243 -1.66 -29.33 24.72
N LYS A 244 -2.80 -29.67 24.12
CA LYS A 244 -2.82 -30.46 22.86
C LYS A 244 -2.43 -29.57 21.69
N ILE A 245 -1.85 -30.18 20.63
CA ILE A 245 -1.44 -29.44 19.42
C ILE A 245 -2.60 -28.60 18.86
N ALA A 246 -3.83 -29.12 18.85
CA ALA A 246 -5.02 -28.38 18.40
C ALA A 246 -5.34 -27.12 19.22
N GLU A 247 -4.87 -27.05 20.46
CA GLU A 247 -5.11 -25.94 21.40
C GLU A 247 -3.98 -24.90 21.38
N THR A 248 -2.86 -25.22 20.74
CA THR A 248 -1.65 -24.36 20.73
C THR A 248 -1.64 -23.30 19.66
N GLY A 249 -2.60 -23.31 18.73
CA GLY A 249 -2.64 -22.37 17.62
C GLY A 249 -1.77 -22.78 16.40
N PHE A 250 -1.09 -23.92 16.43
CA PHE A 250 -0.40 -24.49 15.27
C PHE A 250 -1.39 -25.18 14.33
N THR A 251 -2.33 -24.40 13.78
CA THR A 251 -3.41 -24.90 12.94
C THR A 251 -3.20 -24.47 11.49
N ALA A 252 -3.81 -25.22 10.55
CA ALA A 252 -3.78 -24.89 9.14
C ALA A 252 -4.39 -23.51 8.83
N GLU A 253 -5.36 -23.07 9.64
CA GLU A 253 -5.99 -21.75 9.54
C GLU A 253 -5.00 -20.60 9.80
N LYS A 254 -3.99 -20.85 10.66
CA LYS A 254 -2.90 -19.94 10.97
C LYS A 254 -1.64 -20.18 10.12
N GLY A 255 -1.74 -20.95 9.05
CA GLY A 255 -0.64 -21.22 8.13
C GLY A 255 0.33 -22.31 8.57
N PHE A 256 0.10 -22.98 9.73
CA PHE A 256 0.99 -24.03 10.24
C PHE A 256 0.51 -25.42 9.86
N THR A 257 1.46 -26.28 9.48
CA THR A 257 1.23 -27.71 9.35
C THR A 257 2.25 -28.45 10.21
N VAL A 258 1.80 -29.09 11.30
CA VAL A 258 2.65 -29.96 12.11
C VAL A 258 2.91 -31.24 11.33
N ILE A 259 4.20 -31.53 11.09
CA ILE A 259 4.63 -32.74 10.35
C ILE A 259 4.90 -33.86 11.32
N ASP A 260 5.60 -33.58 12.43
CA ASP A 260 5.99 -34.59 13.43
C ASP A 260 6.28 -33.90 14.78
N VAL A 261 6.27 -34.69 15.84
CA VAL A 261 6.75 -34.32 17.17
C VAL A 261 7.71 -35.40 17.64
N PHE A 262 8.89 -35.01 18.09
CA PHE A 262 9.90 -35.91 18.63
C PHE A 262 10.02 -35.67 20.14
N ARG A 263 9.93 -36.76 20.91
CA ARG A 263 10.18 -36.80 22.35
C ARG A 263 11.27 -37.80 22.62
N GLU A 264 12.35 -37.39 23.26
CA GLU A 264 13.53 -38.26 23.54
C GLU A 264 14.04 -39.03 22.28
N GLY A 265 13.96 -38.35 21.10
CA GLY A 265 14.38 -38.94 19.83
C GLY A 265 13.35 -39.83 19.15
N GLN A 266 12.21 -40.15 19.79
CA GLN A 266 11.15 -40.98 19.20
C GLN A 266 10.10 -40.10 18.49
N SER A 267 9.71 -40.49 17.27
CA SER A 267 8.64 -39.86 16.51
C SER A 267 7.27 -40.23 17.07
N LEU A 268 6.44 -39.23 17.31
CA LEU A 268 5.06 -39.41 17.80
C LEU A 268 4.01 -39.20 16.69
N ARG A 269 4.43 -39.26 15.43
CA ARG A 269 3.61 -38.92 14.24
C ARG A 269 2.30 -39.68 14.13
N SER A 270 2.23 -40.90 14.69
CA SER A 270 1.03 -41.77 14.59
C SER A 270 -0.20 -41.21 15.28
N ASN A 271 -0.05 -40.30 16.22
CA ASN A 271 -1.17 -39.75 17.01
C ASN A 271 -1.08 -38.25 17.29
N LEU A 272 -0.70 -37.46 16.29
CA LEU A 272 -0.46 -36.01 16.43
C LEU A 272 -1.57 -35.21 17.12
N LYS A 273 -2.85 -35.60 16.88
CA LYS A 273 -4.01 -34.90 17.46
C LYS A 273 -4.18 -35.09 18.98
N ALA A 274 -3.67 -36.22 19.51
CA ALA A 274 -3.80 -36.54 20.93
C ALA A 274 -2.58 -36.18 21.77
N ILE A 275 -1.49 -35.73 21.15
CA ILE A 275 -0.27 -35.37 21.87
C ILE A 275 -0.51 -34.18 22.77
N VAL A 276 -0.16 -34.32 24.02
CA VAL A 276 0.00 -33.24 24.99
C VAL A 276 1.47 -32.87 25.01
N LEU A 277 1.77 -31.59 24.70
CA LEU A 277 3.13 -31.08 24.61
C LEU A 277 3.82 -31.05 25.97
N GLN A 278 5.09 -31.44 25.99
CA GLN A 278 5.95 -31.42 27.18
C GLN A 278 7.21 -30.60 26.92
N ALA A 279 7.86 -30.16 27.99
CA ALA A 279 9.16 -29.53 27.90
C ALA A 279 10.18 -30.49 27.25
N GLY A 280 10.99 -29.99 26.33
CA GLY A 280 11.96 -30.80 25.57
C GLY A 280 11.39 -31.44 24.29
N ASP A 281 10.07 -31.35 24.03
CA ASP A 281 9.52 -31.82 22.77
C ASP A 281 10.07 -30.99 21.59
N ARG A 282 10.47 -31.70 20.54
CA ARG A 282 10.90 -31.07 19.27
C ARG A 282 9.83 -31.27 18.24
N MET A 283 9.21 -30.18 17.79
CA MET A 283 8.14 -30.24 16.81
C MET A 283 8.63 -29.75 15.44
N VAL A 284 8.37 -30.52 14.40
CA VAL A 284 8.67 -30.17 13.01
C VAL A 284 7.43 -29.56 12.39
N LEU A 285 7.56 -28.32 11.97
CA LEU A 285 6.48 -27.52 11.39
C LEU A 285 6.80 -27.17 9.94
N ARG A 286 5.75 -27.05 9.13
CA ARG A 286 5.79 -26.44 7.81
C ARG A 286 4.95 -25.16 7.83
N SER A 287 5.54 -24.02 7.47
CA SER A 287 4.88 -22.73 7.51
C SER A 287 5.50 -21.73 6.53
N PRO A 288 4.80 -20.64 6.12
CA PRO A 288 5.41 -19.47 5.50
C PRO A 288 6.45 -18.81 6.40
N VAL A 289 7.36 -18.03 5.80
CA VAL A 289 8.42 -17.32 6.54
C VAL A 289 7.85 -16.34 7.57
N SER A 290 6.83 -15.58 7.19
CA SER A 290 6.14 -14.62 8.05
C SER A 290 5.63 -15.23 9.36
N GLU A 291 5.06 -16.43 9.29
CA GLU A 291 4.55 -17.14 10.46
C GLU A 291 5.71 -17.69 11.33
N MET A 292 6.81 -18.13 10.72
CA MET A 292 7.99 -18.57 11.46
C MET A 292 8.66 -17.41 12.20
N LEU A 293 8.75 -16.25 11.57
CA LEU A 293 9.27 -15.03 12.22
C LEU A 293 8.36 -14.59 13.39
N THR A 294 7.04 -14.71 13.21
CA THR A 294 6.06 -14.44 14.29
C THR A 294 6.28 -15.37 15.50
N LEU A 295 6.52 -16.67 15.27
CA LEU A 295 6.83 -17.61 16.35
C LEU A 295 8.10 -17.26 17.10
N LYS A 296 9.12 -16.78 16.38
CA LYS A 296 10.40 -16.36 16.95
C LYS A 296 10.23 -15.13 17.85
N GLU A 297 9.52 -14.11 17.38
CA GLU A 297 9.26 -12.88 18.15
C GLU A 297 8.41 -13.15 19.41
N ALA A 298 7.51 -14.14 19.36
CA ALA A 298 6.66 -14.51 20.51
C ALA A 298 7.44 -15.15 21.69
N GLY A 299 8.70 -15.57 21.50
CA GLY A 299 9.58 -16.07 22.56
C GLY A 299 9.16 -17.38 23.24
N ASN A 300 8.04 -17.98 22.83
CA ASN A 300 7.48 -19.19 23.47
C ASN A 300 8.13 -20.51 22.99
N VAL A 301 8.97 -20.43 21.96
CA VAL A 301 9.64 -21.59 21.32
C VAL A 301 11.04 -21.18 20.86
N ALA A 302 11.98 -22.14 20.85
CA ALA A 302 13.29 -21.95 20.25
C ALA A 302 13.30 -22.53 18.82
N LEU A 303 13.76 -21.76 17.83
CA LEU A 303 13.75 -22.12 16.41
C LEU A 303 15.14 -22.58 15.93
N GLY A 304 15.13 -23.58 15.02
CA GLY A 304 16.30 -24.00 14.25
C GLY A 304 17.43 -24.63 15.06
N ALA A 305 18.66 -24.36 14.70
CA ALA A 305 19.86 -24.93 15.34
C ALA A 305 20.01 -24.54 16.83
N GLN A 306 19.36 -23.49 17.30
CA GLN A 306 19.26 -23.16 18.74
C GLN A 306 18.51 -24.26 19.52
N ALA A 307 17.57 -24.95 18.86
CA ALA A 307 16.85 -26.07 19.45
C ALA A 307 17.73 -27.32 19.64
N SER A 308 18.86 -27.43 18.94
CA SER A 308 19.75 -28.61 18.95
C SER A 308 20.82 -28.56 20.03
N SER A 309 21.24 -27.38 20.47
CA SER A 309 22.44 -27.23 21.30
C SER A 309 22.22 -27.34 22.81
N GLY A 310 20.97 -27.37 23.30
CA GLY A 310 20.67 -27.52 24.73
C GLY A 310 21.28 -26.43 25.66
N ALA A 311 22.07 -25.54 25.11
CA ALA A 311 22.74 -24.47 25.84
C ALA A 311 21.91 -23.20 25.70
N SER A 312 21.28 -22.81 26.77
CA SER A 312 20.69 -21.47 26.96
C SER A 312 21.82 -20.44 27.10
N PHE A 313 22.52 -20.16 26.00
CA PHE A 313 23.25 -18.92 25.86
C PHE A 313 22.30 -17.93 25.16
N GLU A 314 21.75 -17.00 25.93
CA GLU A 314 21.23 -15.76 25.35
C GLU A 314 22.35 -15.15 24.52
N PRO A 315 22.20 -14.99 23.18
CA PRO A 315 23.16 -14.22 22.43
C PRO A 315 23.11 -12.80 22.99
N VAL A 316 24.22 -12.34 23.53
CA VAL A 316 24.40 -10.93 23.87
C VAL A 316 24.13 -10.16 22.58
N GLN A 317 23.01 -9.45 22.52
CA GLN A 317 22.59 -8.65 21.37
C GLN A 317 23.51 -7.43 21.26
N THR A 318 24.68 -7.60 20.69
CA THR A 318 25.63 -6.51 20.41
C THR A 318 25.82 -6.25 18.92
N THR A 319 25.16 -7.03 18.04
CA THR A 319 25.27 -6.86 16.59
C THR A 319 23.90 -7.02 15.95
N GLU A 320 23.54 -6.09 15.08
CA GLU A 320 22.31 -6.21 14.27
C GLU A 320 22.35 -7.52 13.48
N THR A 321 21.37 -8.39 13.71
CA THR A 321 21.18 -9.61 12.94
C THR A 321 20.12 -9.40 11.88
N VAL A 322 20.40 -9.90 10.66
CA VAL A 322 19.43 -9.89 9.54
C VAL A 322 18.98 -11.30 9.23
N VAL A 323 17.77 -11.42 8.71
CA VAL A 323 17.25 -12.70 8.20
C VAL A 323 17.28 -12.66 6.68
N MET A 324 17.96 -13.64 6.07
CA MET A 324 18.12 -13.74 4.61
C MET A 324 17.71 -15.12 4.10
N GLU A 325 17.25 -15.15 2.85
CA GLU A 325 17.08 -16.39 2.09
C GLU A 325 18.30 -16.63 1.21
N GLY A 326 18.83 -17.84 1.25
CA GLY A 326 19.92 -18.28 0.40
C GLY A 326 19.58 -19.59 -0.31
N VAL A 327 20.08 -19.75 -1.53
CA VAL A 327 19.88 -20.99 -2.32
C VAL A 327 21.18 -21.79 -2.37
N ILE A 328 21.08 -23.10 -2.15
CA ILE A 328 22.23 -24.01 -2.30
C ILE A 328 22.48 -24.26 -3.78
N GLY A 329 23.54 -23.67 -4.28
CA GLY A 329 23.98 -23.82 -5.66
C GLY A 329 24.73 -25.13 -5.93
N PRO A 330 24.93 -25.51 -7.20
CA PRO A 330 25.59 -26.76 -7.57
C PRO A 330 27.06 -26.86 -7.16
N GLN A 331 27.71 -25.76 -6.81
CA GLN A 331 29.10 -25.72 -6.35
C GLN A 331 29.22 -25.55 -4.82
N SER A 332 28.10 -25.55 -4.09
CA SER A 332 28.09 -25.36 -2.64
C SER A 332 28.77 -26.50 -1.90
N ARG A 333 29.64 -26.12 -0.94
CA ARG A 333 30.32 -27.07 -0.04
C ARG A 333 29.38 -27.74 0.96
N LEU A 334 28.10 -27.30 1.02
CA LEU A 334 27.07 -27.87 1.91
C LEU A 334 26.42 -29.13 1.33
N ILE A 335 26.51 -29.39 0.03
CA ILE A 335 25.86 -30.52 -0.63
C ILE A 335 26.26 -31.84 0.02
N GLY A 336 25.24 -32.66 0.36
CA GLY A 336 25.40 -33.96 0.99
C GLY A 336 25.76 -33.93 2.48
N ARG A 337 26.04 -32.76 3.06
CA ARG A 337 26.38 -32.61 4.49
C ARG A 337 25.12 -32.43 5.33
N ARG A 338 25.18 -32.86 6.60
CA ARG A 338 24.10 -32.66 7.58
C ARG A 338 24.26 -31.33 8.28
N LEU A 339 23.14 -30.64 8.58
CA LEU A 339 23.13 -29.35 9.26
C LEU A 339 23.87 -29.39 10.61
N ALA A 340 23.64 -30.43 11.42
CA ALA A 340 24.23 -30.59 12.75
C ALA A 340 25.77 -30.60 12.78
N GLY A 341 26.44 -30.90 11.66
CA GLY A 341 27.88 -31.01 11.58
C GLY A 341 28.61 -29.82 10.95
N LEU A 342 27.89 -28.79 10.49
CA LEU A 342 28.49 -27.73 9.65
C LEU A 342 29.17 -26.61 10.43
N GLY A 343 28.81 -26.40 11.69
CA GLY A 343 29.39 -25.34 12.51
C GLY A 343 29.22 -23.93 11.96
N LEU A 344 28.15 -23.67 11.19
CA LEU A 344 27.89 -22.37 10.54
C LEU A 344 27.82 -21.23 11.55
N ALA A 345 27.25 -21.48 12.72
CA ALA A 345 27.23 -20.51 13.83
C ALA A 345 28.66 -20.15 14.31
N ARG A 346 29.56 -21.12 14.32
CA ARG A 346 30.95 -20.89 14.75
C ARG A 346 31.82 -20.23 13.67
N LEU A 347 31.58 -20.57 12.40
CA LEU A 347 32.36 -20.07 11.26
C LEU A 347 31.92 -18.67 10.81
N TYR A 348 30.61 -18.45 10.74
CA TYR A 348 30.02 -17.25 10.15
C TYR A 348 29.11 -16.47 11.11
N GLY A 349 28.84 -16.98 12.32
CA GLY A 349 27.85 -16.42 13.22
C GLY A 349 26.42 -16.58 12.73
N VAL A 350 26.18 -17.50 11.77
CA VAL A 350 24.90 -17.63 11.06
C VAL A 350 24.17 -18.89 11.50
N TYR A 351 22.87 -18.77 11.76
CA TYR A 351 21.98 -19.86 12.15
C TYR A 351 20.98 -20.17 11.04
N VAL A 352 20.73 -21.43 10.74
CA VAL A 352 19.67 -21.87 9.84
C VAL A 352 18.37 -21.97 10.64
N LEU A 353 17.40 -21.13 10.27
CA LEU A 353 16.06 -21.12 10.88
C LEU A 353 15.14 -22.15 10.24
N ALA A 354 15.20 -22.29 8.91
CA ALA A 354 14.29 -23.15 8.17
C ALA A 354 14.87 -23.54 6.80
N ILE A 355 14.35 -24.63 6.22
CA ILE A 355 14.74 -25.15 4.91
C ILE A 355 13.50 -25.36 4.06
N HIS A 356 13.57 -24.97 2.78
CA HIS A 356 12.57 -25.27 1.76
C HIS A 356 13.18 -26.12 0.65
N ARG A 357 12.56 -27.27 0.33
CA ARG A 357 12.92 -28.14 -0.79
C ARG A 357 11.70 -28.36 -1.68
N ARG A 358 11.87 -28.21 -2.99
CA ARG A 358 10.78 -28.45 -3.96
C ARG A 358 10.41 -29.94 -3.99
N GLY A 359 9.11 -30.22 -3.86
CA GLY A 359 8.54 -31.52 -4.20
C GLY A 359 8.60 -32.62 -3.14
N GLU A 360 9.31 -32.45 -2.01
CA GLU A 360 9.44 -33.50 -0.99
C GLU A 360 8.67 -33.22 0.30
N ASN A 361 8.08 -34.27 0.85
CA ASN A 361 7.59 -34.33 2.22
C ASN A 361 8.77 -34.56 3.17
N MET A 362 9.39 -33.48 3.64
CA MET A 362 10.47 -33.57 4.62
C MET A 362 9.89 -33.97 5.99
N ALA A 363 9.94 -35.24 6.31
CA ALA A 363 9.42 -35.79 7.57
C ALA A 363 10.54 -36.14 8.58
N LYS A 364 11.80 -35.82 8.24
CA LYS A 364 12.98 -36.09 9.09
C LYS A 364 13.29 -34.87 9.96
N GLN A 365 14.01 -35.12 11.07
CA GLN A 365 14.59 -34.02 11.86
C GLN A 365 15.50 -33.16 10.97
N ILE A 366 15.38 -31.83 11.08
CA ILE A 366 16.18 -30.89 10.26
C ILE A 366 17.69 -31.15 10.43
N ASP A 367 18.11 -31.51 11.62
CA ASP A 367 19.51 -31.84 11.94
C ASP A 367 20.07 -33.04 11.15
N GLU A 368 19.19 -33.97 10.73
CA GLU A 368 19.54 -35.15 9.93
C GLU A 368 19.42 -34.93 8.43
N LEU A 369 18.81 -33.81 8.01
CA LEU A 369 18.67 -33.48 6.60
C LEU A 369 20.04 -33.23 5.97
N ARG A 370 20.25 -33.84 4.80
CA ARG A 370 21.40 -33.53 3.95
C ARG A 370 20.98 -32.49 2.93
N PHE A 371 21.80 -31.48 2.79
CA PHE A 371 21.56 -30.41 1.81
C PHE A 371 21.69 -30.93 0.38
N GLU A 372 20.77 -30.48 -0.49
CA GLU A 372 20.76 -30.77 -1.92
C GLU A 372 20.78 -29.48 -2.73
N VAL A 373 21.16 -29.61 -4.01
CA VAL A 373 21.14 -28.47 -4.95
C VAL A 373 19.71 -27.98 -5.12
N GLY A 374 19.51 -26.68 -4.98
CA GLY A 374 18.18 -26.07 -5.10
C GLY A 374 17.43 -25.92 -3.78
N ASP A 375 17.97 -26.43 -2.67
CA ASP A 375 17.41 -26.11 -1.34
C ASP A 375 17.48 -24.61 -1.09
N THR A 376 16.39 -24.05 -0.61
CA THR A 376 16.36 -22.68 -0.12
C THR A 376 16.42 -22.71 1.40
N VAL A 377 17.36 -22.01 1.98
CA VAL A 377 17.58 -21.91 3.43
C VAL A 377 17.24 -20.53 3.92
N LEU A 378 16.48 -20.45 5.00
CA LEU A 378 16.26 -19.24 5.76
C LEU A 378 17.32 -19.18 6.85
N ILE A 379 18.16 -18.14 6.83
CA ILE A 379 19.29 -17.99 7.73
C ILE A 379 19.24 -16.67 8.48
N GLU A 380 19.80 -16.64 9.68
CA GLU A 380 19.91 -15.47 10.53
C GLU A 380 21.34 -15.30 11.01
N GLY A 381 21.82 -14.06 10.98
CA GLY A 381 23.15 -13.72 11.49
C GLY A 381 23.56 -12.29 11.15
N PRO A 382 24.79 -11.90 11.52
CA PRO A 382 25.32 -10.58 11.20
C PRO A 382 25.53 -10.44 9.68
N PRO A 383 25.30 -9.23 9.11
CA PRO A 383 25.49 -8.98 7.67
C PRO A 383 26.87 -9.37 7.14
N ALA A 384 27.92 -9.21 7.98
CA ALA A 384 29.28 -9.60 7.63
C ALA A 384 29.42 -11.11 7.41
N GLY A 385 28.84 -11.93 8.31
CA GLY A 385 28.87 -13.39 8.18
C GLY A 385 28.09 -13.88 6.97
N MET A 386 26.96 -13.24 6.65
CA MET A 386 26.17 -13.53 5.43
C MET A 386 26.97 -13.26 4.16
N ARG A 387 27.66 -12.11 4.12
CA ARG A 387 28.53 -11.74 2.99
C ARG A 387 29.66 -12.74 2.80
N GLN A 388 30.30 -13.14 3.90
CA GLN A 388 31.38 -14.13 3.86
C GLN A 388 30.89 -15.50 3.37
N MET A 389 29.69 -15.95 3.78
CA MET A 389 29.08 -17.17 3.26
C MET A 389 28.83 -17.11 1.75
N PHE A 390 28.47 -15.95 1.22
CA PHE A 390 28.29 -15.74 -0.20
C PHE A 390 29.64 -15.76 -0.95
N GLU A 391 30.65 -15.06 -0.44
CA GLU A 391 32.00 -15.02 -1.02
C GLU A 391 32.68 -16.39 -1.03
N ASP A 392 32.46 -17.18 0.03
CA ASP A 392 32.99 -18.55 0.14
C ASP A 392 32.21 -19.56 -0.73
N GLY A 393 31.18 -19.12 -1.49
CA GLY A 393 30.37 -19.97 -2.36
C GLY A 393 29.53 -21.01 -1.59
N VAL A 394 29.26 -20.76 -0.31
CA VAL A 394 28.45 -21.64 0.54
C VAL A 394 26.98 -21.56 0.13
N LEU A 395 26.51 -20.36 -0.13
CA LEU A 395 25.16 -20.05 -0.62
C LEU A 395 25.23 -19.15 -1.84
N ASN A 396 24.30 -19.37 -2.76
CA ASN A 396 24.10 -18.54 -3.93
C ASN A 396 22.82 -17.71 -3.72
N ASN A 397 22.80 -16.51 -4.32
CA ASN A 397 21.60 -15.69 -4.40
C ASN A 397 21.00 -15.33 -3.03
N LEU A 398 21.82 -14.72 -2.15
CA LEU A 398 21.36 -14.18 -0.89
C LEU A 398 20.41 -13.00 -1.14
N THR A 399 19.19 -13.11 -0.65
CA THR A 399 18.15 -12.08 -0.74
C THR A 399 17.65 -11.80 0.67
N GLU A 400 17.55 -10.54 1.05
CA GLU A 400 16.85 -10.19 2.29
C GLU A 400 15.42 -10.73 2.23
N SER A 401 15.00 -11.41 3.28
CA SER A 401 13.62 -11.82 3.40
C SER A 401 12.76 -10.57 3.58
N THR A 402 11.99 -10.24 2.56
CA THR A 402 11.02 -9.14 2.60
C THR A 402 9.81 -9.47 3.48
N GLU A 403 9.64 -10.72 3.86
CA GLU A 403 8.58 -11.13 4.76
C GLU A 403 8.93 -10.75 6.21
N ARG A 404 7.98 -10.09 6.87
CA ARG A 404 8.10 -9.66 8.27
C ARG A 404 7.13 -10.44 9.14
N ALA A 405 7.46 -10.62 10.42
CA ALA A 405 6.56 -11.25 11.40
C ALA A 405 5.24 -10.47 11.51
N ILE A 406 4.11 -11.15 11.59
CA ILE A 406 2.78 -10.51 11.71
C ILE A 406 2.42 -10.37 13.19
N ARG A 407 2.20 -9.16 13.66
CA ARG A 407 1.88 -8.84 15.08
C ARG A 407 0.38 -8.90 15.34
N ARG A 408 -0.21 -10.09 15.24
CA ARG A 408 -1.67 -10.30 15.37
C ARG A 408 -2.23 -9.92 16.73
N ASP A 409 -1.45 -10.03 17.78
CA ASP A 409 -1.80 -9.62 19.15
C ASP A 409 -2.07 -8.11 19.25
N LYS A 410 -1.46 -7.32 18.36
CA LYS A 410 -1.62 -5.86 18.28
C LYS A 410 -2.75 -5.41 17.35
N ALA A 411 -3.40 -6.33 16.63
CA ALA A 411 -4.49 -5.99 15.71
C ALA A 411 -5.63 -5.19 16.35
N PRO A 412 -6.10 -5.51 17.59
CA PRO A 412 -7.13 -4.69 18.23
C PRO A 412 -6.72 -3.24 18.46
N ILE A 413 -5.42 -2.99 18.73
CA ILE A 413 -4.88 -1.64 18.96
C ILE A 413 -4.88 -0.86 17.64
N ALA A 414 -4.39 -1.48 16.56
CA ALA A 414 -4.37 -0.84 15.23
C ALA A 414 -5.79 -0.52 14.73
N ILE A 415 -6.73 -1.47 14.87
CA ILE A 415 -8.14 -1.23 14.53
C ILE A 415 -8.73 -0.13 15.41
N GLY A 416 -8.51 -0.19 16.72
CA GLY A 416 -9.00 0.80 17.68
C GLY A 416 -8.49 2.20 17.39
N ALA A 417 -7.21 2.35 17.00
CA ALA A 417 -6.61 3.63 16.62
C ALA A 417 -7.31 4.24 15.38
N VAL A 418 -7.55 3.45 14.34
CA VAL A 418 -8.26 3.92 13.13
C VAL A 418 -9.70 4.26 13.44
N LEU A 419 -10.42 3.40 14.17
CA LEU A 419 -11.82 3.66 14.57
C LEU A 419 -11.95 4.90 15.46
N LEU A 420 -10.96 5.17 16.31
CA LEU A 420 -10.92 6.35 17.17
C LEU A 420 -10.72 7.62 16.32
N VAL A 421 -9.79 7.61 15.36
CA VAL A 421 -9.63 8.73 14.41
C VAL A 421 -10.95 8.99 13.68
N MET A 422 -11.57 7.92 13.16
CA MET A 422 -12.85 8.02 12.43
C MET A 422 -13.96 8.59 13.30
N GLY A 423 -14.14 8.04 14.50
CA GLY A 423 -15.23 8.44 15.40
C GLY A 423 -15.07 9.88 15.90
N LEU A 424 -13.85 10.27 16.29
CA LEU A 424 -13.57 11.63 16.77
C LEU A 424 -13.59 12.67 15.64
N ALA A 425 -13.16 12.30 14.42
CA ALA A 425 -13.27 13.16 13.26
C ALA A 425 -14.72 13.34 12.82
N ALA A 426 -15.56 12.29 12.92
CA ALA A 426 -16.98 12.34 12.56
C ALA A 426 -17.80 13.28 13.46
N ILE A 427 -17.41 13.44 14.72
CA ILE A 427 -18.04 14.40 15.68
C ILE A 427 -17.31 15.75 15.73
N GLU A 428 -16.37 15.99 14.82
CA GLU A 428 -15.61 17.23 14.68
C GLU A 428 -14.92 17.70 15.96
N LEU A 429 -14.51 16.75 16.83
CA LEU A 429 -13.88 17.09 18.10
C LEU A 429 -12.55 17.79 17.93
N MET A 430 -11.78 17.43 16.88
CA MET A 430 -10.46 17.97 16.57
C MET A 430 -10.18 17.79 15.07
N PRO A 431 -9.35 18.68 14.46
CA PRO A 431 -8.89 18.48 13.07
C PRO A 431 -8.25 17.11 12.83
N ILE A 432 -8.55 16.49 11.69
CA ILE A 432 -8.08 15.14 11.31
C ILE A 432 -6.56 15.01 11.44
N ALA A 433 -5.80 16.05 11.09
CA ALA A 433 -4.33 16.06 11.20
C ALA A 433 -3.85 15.76 12.63
N GLY A 434 -4.46 16.40 13.62
CA GLY A 434 -4.14 16.16 15.03
C GLY A 434 -4.50 14.74 15.47
N LEU A 435 -5.71 14.28 15.13
CA LEU A 435 -6.18 12.92 15.47
C LEU A 435 -5.29 11.84 14.83
N ALA A 436 -4.96 12.00 13.54
CA ALA A 436 -4.13 11.06 12.80
C ALA A 436 -2.70 11.01 13.40
N LEU A 437 -2.12 12.16 13.76
CA LEU A 437 -0.79 12.22 14.38
C LEU A 437 -0.77 11.53 15.75
N ILE A 438 -1.77 11.78 16.59
CA ILE A 438 -1.90 11.12 17.90
C ILE A 438 -2.03 9.60 17.71
N ALA A 439 -2.90 9.17 16.82
CA ALA A 439 -3.12 7.75 16.55
C ALA A 439 -1.88 7.07 15.95
N ALA A 440 -1.18 7.72 15.00
CA ALA A 440 0.07 7.23 14.45
C ALA A 440 1.16 7.08 15.53
N THR A 441 1.26 8.05 16.43
CA THR A 441 2.18 7.96 17.57
C THR A 441 1.79 6.81 18.52
N ALA A 442 0.49 6.64 18.78
CA ALA A 442 -0.02 5.60 19.66
C ALA A 442 0.28 4.19 19.11
N VAL A 443 0.04 3.92 17.81
CA VAL A 443 0.32 2.59 17.24
C VAL A 443 1.80 2.23 17.29
N VAL A 444 2.71 3.21 17.20
CA VAL A 444 4.15 2.99 17.39
C VAL A 444 4.45 2.76 18.88
N ALA A 445 3.95 3.58 19.77
CA ALA A 445 4.18 3.47 21.22
C ALA A 445 3.68 2.14 21.80
N PHE A 446 2.56 1.62 21.29
CA PHE A 446 2.01 0.31 21.70
C PHE A 446 2.61 -0.88 20.95
N GLY A 447 3.61 -0.65 20.08
CA GLY A 447 4.38 -1.70 19.40
C GLY A 447 3.62 -2.40 18.27
N CYS A 448 2.65 -1.73 17.62
CA CYS A 448 2.07 -2.24 16.37
C CYS A 448 3.10 -2.19 15.23
N LEU A 449 3.97 -1.16 15.26
CA LEU A 449 5.11 -0.95 14.37
C LEU A 449 6.35 -0.58 15.19
N ASP A 450 7.53 -0.93 14.68
CA ASP A 450 8.77 -0.35 15.16
C ASP A 450 8.94 1.07 14.61
N HIS A 451 9.72 1.91 15.30
CA HIS A 451 9.95 3.28 14.86
C HIS A 451 10.54 3.37 13.45
N GLN A 452 11.46 2.46 13.09
CA GLN A 452 12.04 2.40 11.75
C GLN A 452 10.99 1.99 10.70
N GLU A 453 10.13 1.02 11.01
CA GLU A 453 9.01 0.60 10.14
C GLU A 453 8.04 1.76 9.91
N ALA A 454 7.73 2.53 10.96
CA ALA A 454 6.87 3.70 10.85
C ALA A 454 7.46 4.76 9.91
N TYR A 455 8.75 5.09 10.02
CA TYR A 455 9.40 6.05 9.12
C TYR A 455 9.52 5.53 7.68
N GLN A 456 9.79 4.24 7.50
CA GLN A 456 9.88 3.61 6.18
C GLN A 456 8.52 3.48 5.49
N SER A 457 7.41 3.47 6.24
CA SER A 457 6.06 3.41 5.66
C SER A 457 5.60 4.73 5.05
N ILE A 458 6.25 5.84 5.42
CA ILE A 458 5.94 7.15 4.87
C ILE A 458 6.46 7.23 3.43
N GLN A 459 5.57 7.51 2.49
CA GLN A 459 5.92 7.79 1.09
C GLN A 459 6.41 9.23 0.98
N TRP A 460 7.69 9.43 1.20
CA TRP A 460 8.31 10.76 1.21
C TRP A 460 8.24 11.49 -0.12
N ASP A 461 8.26 10.76 -1.23
CA ASP A 461 8.06 11.27 -2.59
C ASP A 461 6.73 12.02 -2.71
N ILE A 462 5.64 11.46 -2.16
CA ILE A 462 4.34 12.14 -2.15
C ILE A 462 4.39 13.41 -1.29
N LEU A 463 4.98 13.36 -0.09
CA LEU A 463 5.05 14.53 0.79
C LEU A 463 5.90 15.65 0.16
N MET A 464 7.04 15.31 -0.44
CA MET A 464 7.90 16.29 -1.11
C MET A 464 7.23 16.91 -2.35
N LEU A 465 6.49 16.10 -3.11
CA LEU A 465 5.65 16.60 -4.21
C LEU A 465 4.65 17.64 -3.71
N ILE A 466 3.96 17.34 -2.60
CA ILE A 466 2.98 18.27 -2.02
C ILE A 466 3.65 19.59 -1.63
N PHE A 467 4.75 19.53 -0.90
CA PHE A 467 5.47 20.74 -0.46
C PHE A 467 5.91 21.60 -1.65
N GLY A 468 6.50 20.99 -2.68
CA GLY A 468 6.91 21.72 -3.89
C GLY A 468 5.75 22.38 -4.62
N MET A 469 4.63 21.65 -4.75
CA MET A 469 3.44 22.17 -5.44
C MET A 469 2.69 23.24 -4.63
N LEU A 470 2.66 23.11 -3.29
CA LEU A 470 2.11 24.16 -2.44
C LEU A 470 2.92 25.46 -2.55
N ALA A 471 4.25 25.37 -2.68
CA ALA A 471 5.10 26.52 -2.93
C ALA A 471 4.79 27.17 -4.29
N LEU A 472 4.57 26.37 -5.34
CA LEU A 472 4.16 26.85 -6.65
C LEU A 472 2.79 27.57 -6.57
N GLY A 473 1.85 27.02 -5.78
CA GLY A 473 0.55 27.65 -5.52
C GLY A 473 0.70 29.05 -4.89
N ILE A 474 1.57 29.21 -3.88
CA ILE A 474 1.87 30.51 -3.27
C ILE A 474 2.46 31.47 -4.31
N ALA A 475 3.33 30.99 -5.19
CA ALA A 475 3.93 31.82 -6.23
C ALA A 475 2.89 32.33 -7.25
N LEU A 476 1.96 31.45 -7.68
CA LEU A 476 0.85 31.79 -8.56
C LEU A 476 -0.02 32.92 -7.97
N GLU A 477 -0.33 32.81 -6.70
CA GLU A 477 -1.14 33.81 -5.97
C GLU A 477 -0.39 35.12 -5.79
N LYS A 478 0.84 35.10 -5.28
CA LYS A 478 1.67 36.28 -5.03
C LYS A 478 1.94 37.13 -6.28
N THR A 479 2.13 36.47 -7.42
CA THR A 479 2.45 37.15 -8.67
C THR A 479 1.22 37.65 -9.44
N GLY A 480 0.00 37.28 -9.01
CA GLY A 480 -1.23 37.52 -9.76
C GLY A 480 -1.33 36.65 -11.04
N THR A 481 -0.48 35.65 -11.18
CA THR A 481 -0.52 34.73 -12.34
C THR A 481 -1.79 33.91 -12.34
N ALA A 482 -2.30 33.53 -11.16
CA ALA A 482 -3.56 32.83 -11.01
C ALA A 482 -4.72 33.63 -11.62
N ASP A 483 -4.81 34.94 -11.31
CA ASP A 483 -5.87 35.84 -11.81
C ASP A 483 -5.84 35.97 -13.33
N LEU A 484 -4.66 35.99 -13.95
CA LEU A 484 -4.52 36.00 -15.41
C LEU A 484 -5.00 34.71 -16.06
N ILE A 485 -4.64 33.56 -15.49
CA ILE A 485 -5.10 32.25 -15.99
C ILE A 485 -6.61 32.17 -15.86
N VAL A 486 -7.14 32.56 -14.72
CA VAL A 486 -8.56 32.54 -14.40
C VAL A 486 -9.32 33.50 -15.30
N GLY A 487 -8.86 34.72 -15.50
CA GLY A 487 -9.47 35.70 -16.41
C GLY A 487 -9.49 35.20 -17.87
N PHE A 488 -8.42 34.54 -18.32
CA PHE A 488 -8.39 33.90 -19.65
C PHE A 488 -9.40 32.75 -19.77
N LEU A 489 -9.48 31.90 -18.75
CA LEU A 489 -10.48 30.85 -18.67
C LEU A 489 -11.89 31.42 -18.61
N GLY A 490 -12.10 32.49 -17.85
CA GLY A 490 -13.38 33.23 -17.76
C GLY A 490 -13.85 33.75 -19.11
N MET A 491 -12.95 34.33 -19.93
CA MET A 491 -13.29 34.76 -21.28
C MET A 491 -13.75 33.60 -22.18
N ILE A 492 -13.12 32.45 -22.09
CA ILE A 492 -13.49 31.26 -22.87
C ILE A 492 -14.79 30.67 -22.32
N SER A 493 -15.00 30.73 -21.03
CA SER A 493 -16.17 30.14 -20.35
C SER A 493 -17.42 31.03 -20.36
N SER A 494 -17.31 32.30 -20.77
CA SER A 494 -18.40 33.28 -20.73
C SER A 494 -19.67 32.88 -21.50
N GLY A 495 -19.60 31.85 -22.35
CA GLY A 495 -20.75 31.25 -23.03
C GLY A 495 -21.33 29.99 -22.38
N PHE A 496 -20.71 29.48 -21.30
CA PHE A 496 -21.08 28.22 -20.68
C PHE A 496 -21.69 28.44 -19.29
N GLY A 497 -22.77 27.73 -18.98
CA GLY A 497 -23.32 27.74 -17.63
C GLY A 497 -22.43 26.97 -16.63
N PRO A 498 -22.58 27.22 -15.30
CA PRO A 498 -21.75 26.60 -14.26
C PRO A 498 -21.73 25.07 -14.32
N TRP A 499 -22.84 24.45 -14.71
CA TRP A 499 -22.98 23.01 -14.86
C TRP A 499 -22.07 22.45 -15.98
N VAL A 500 -21.99 23.15 -17.13
CA VAL A 500 -21.12 22.74 -18.24
C VAL A 500 -19.65 22.88 -17.84
N LEU A 501 -19.28 23.94 -17.11
CA LEU A 501 -17.93 24.17 -16.61
C LEU A 501 -17.51 23.08 -15.61
N LEU A 502 -18.40 22.64 -14.74
CA LEU A 502 -18.16 21.51 -13.84
C LEU A 502 -17.81 20.23 -14.64
N ILE A 503 -18.57 19.95 -15.70
CA ILE A 503 -18.31 18.80 -16.59
C ILE A 503 -16.94 18.93 -17.26
N ILE A 504 -16.61 20.11 -17.77
CA ILE A 504 -15.33 20.38 -18.43
C ILE A 504 -14.16 20.16 -17.46
N ILE A 505 -14.23 20.70 -16.24
CA ILE A 505 -13.21 20.53 -15.21
C ILE A 505 -13.07 19.05 -14.84
N TYR A 506 -14.19 18.34 -14.64
CA TYR A 506 -14.14 16.90 -14.35
C TYR A 506 -13.48 16.12 -15.50
N ALA A 507 -13.97 16.31 -16.74
CA ALA A 507 -13.43 15.61 -17.90
C ALA A 507 -11.96 15.92 -18.15
N PHE A 508 -11.57 17.19 -18.06
CA PHE A 508 -10.17 17.62 -18.19
C PHE A 508 -9.29 16.97 -17.14
N THR A 509 -9.70 17.01 -15.87
CA THR A 509 -8.96 16.37 -14.77
C THR A 509 -8.83 14.86 -14.99
N SER A 510 -9.92 14.18 -15.39
CA SER A 510 -9.91 12.74 -15.68
C SER A 510 -8.99 12.37 -16.86
N ILE A 511 -8.86 13.22 -17.88
CA ILE A 511 -7.91 12.99 -18.98
C ILE A 511 -6.47 13.21 -18.51
N VAL A 512 -6.22 14.27 -17.75
CA VAL A 512 -4.88 14.62 -17.26
C VAL A 512 -4.35 13.53 -16.33
N THR A 513 -5.17 12.99 -15.43
CA THR A 513 -4.76 11.93 -14.50
C THR A 513 -4.44 10.58 -15.17
N GLU A 514 -4.84 10.37 -16.44
CA GLU A 514 -4.43 9.20 -17.21
C GLU A 514 -2.98 9.27 -17.73
N VAL A 515 -2.40 10.47 -17.74
CA VAL A 515 -1.09 10.76 -18.31
C VAL A 515 -0.05 11.09 -17.25
N MET A 516 -0.49 11.56 -16.07
CA MET A 516 0.39 11.88 -14.94
C MET A 516 -0.19 11.31 -13.63
N SER A 517 0.60 11.34 -12.55
CA SER A 517 0.12 10.85 -11.25
C SER A 517 -1.10 11.62 -10.74
N ASN A 518 -2.03 10.93 -10.08
CA ASN A 518 -3.27 11.52 -9.53
C ASN A 518 -2.99 12.70 -8.59
N ASN A 519 -1.96 12.56 -7.76
CA ASN A 519 -1.56 13.62 -6.82
C ASN A 519 -1.09 14.88 -7.56
N ALA A 520 -0.31 14.71 -8.62
CA ALA A 520 0.14 15.84 -9.45
C ALA A 520 -1.02 16.53 -10.16
N ALA A 521 -1.92 15.75 -10.78
CA ALA A 521 -3.12 16.28 -11.43
C ALA A 521 -4.02 17.04 -10.43
N ALA A 522 -4.27 16.45 -9.27
CA ALA A 522 -5.09 17.03 -8.22
C ALA A 522 -4.56 18.39 -7.76
N ILE A 523 -3.27 18.48 -7.40
CA ILE A 523 -2.68 19.71 -6.87
C ILE A 523 -2.62 20.81 -7.94
N LEU A 524 -2.36 20.43 -9.19
CA LEU A 524 -2.25 21.39 -10.29
C LEU A 524 -3.61 21.98 -10.68
N ILE A 525 -4.66 21.15 -10.73
CA ILE A 525 -5.96 21.57 -11.26
C ILE A 525 -6.83 22.22 -10.17
N THR A 526 -6.66 21.86 -8.90
CA THR A 526 -7.48 22.42 -7.81
C THR A 526 -7.46 23.94 -7.76
N PRO A 527 -6.30 24.65 -7.80
CA PRO A 527 -6.31 26.12 -7.81
C PRO A 527 -7.04 26.71 -9.01
N LEU A 528 -6.90 26.10 -10.18
CA LEU A 528 -7.55 26.53 -11.42
C LEU A 528 -9.08 26.36 -11.34
N ALA A 529 -9.53 25.25 -10.77
CA ALA A 529 -10.94 24.97 -10.57
C ALA A 529 -11.59 25.95 -9.59
N ILE A 530 -10.89 26.27 -8.49
CA ILE A 530 -11.34 27.24 -7.49
C ILE A 530 -11.41 28.65 -8.12
N GLY A 531 -10.34 29.09 -8.79
CA GLY A 531 -10.30 30.40 -9.42
C GLY A 531 -11.39 30.55 -10.48
N LEU A 532 -11.63 29.53 -11.31
CA LEU A 532 -12.71 29.54 -12.29
C LEU A 532 -14.08 29.70 -11.62
N ALA A 533 -14.34 28.96 -10.52
CA ALA A 533 -15.59 29.07 -9.79
C ALA A 533 -15.81 30.48 -9.21
N GLN A 534 -14.74 31.08 -8.64
CA GLN A 534 -14.76 32.44 -8.09
C GLN A 534 -15.01 33.48 -9.17
N GLU A 535 -14.36 33.36 -10.35
CA GLU A 535 -14.54 34.29 -11.48
C GLU A 535 -15.99 34.32 -11.98
N ILE A 536 -16.66 33.17 -12.03
CA ILE A 536 -18.06 33.10 -12.41
C ILE A 536 -19.04 33.36 -11.25
N GLY A 537 -18.51 33.68 -10.06
CA GLY A 537 -19.29 34.03 -8.87
C GLY A 537 -20.05 32.85 -8.24
N ILE A 538 -19.55 31.60 -8.38
CA ILE A 538 -20.18 30.38 -7.88
C ILE A 538 -19.36 29.79 -6.73
N ASP A 539 -20.02 29.09 -5.79
CA ASP A 539 -19.34 28.35 -4.72
C ASP A 539 -18.30 27.40 -5.32
N PRO A 540 -17.01 27.48 -4.92
CA PRO A 540 -15.96 26.63 -5.43
C PRO A 540 -16.03 25.18 -4.95
N ARG A 541 -16.76 24.86 -3.88
CA ARG A 541 -16.81 23.47 -3.32
C ARG A 541 -17.22 22.41 -4.35
N PRO A 542 -18.24 22.58 -5.21
CA PRO A 542 -18.58 21.60 -6.25
C PRO A 542 -17.41 21.32 -7.21
N PHE A 543 -16.64 22.35 -7.57
CA PHE A 543 -15.49 22.24 -8.47
C PHE A 543 -14.32 21.53 -7.80
N VAL A 544 -14.10 21.79 -6.51
CA VAL A 544 -13.08 21.08 -5.69
C VAL A 544 -13.41 19.60 -5.61
N VAL A 545 -14.68 19.26 -5.34
CA VAL A 545 -15.14 17.86 -5.32
C VAL A 545 -15.01 17.20 -6.69
N ALA A 546 -15.31 17.94 -7.77
CA ALA A 546 -15.09 17.43 -9.12
C ALA A 546 -13.64 17.05 -9.37
N VAL A 547 -12.68 17.85 -8.91
CA VAL A 547 -11.25 17.52 -8.99
C VAL A 547 -10.89 16.32 -8.12
N MET A 548 -11.41 16.22 -6.87
CA MET A 548 -11.17 15.06 -5.99
C MET A 548 -11.54 13.74 -6.65
N PHE A 549 -12.75 13.66 -7.20
CA PHE A 549 -13.24 12.44 -7.84
C PHE A 549 -12.55 12.18 -9.19
N ALA A 550 -12.40 13.21 -10.02
CA ALA A 550 -11.81 13.07 -11.34
C ALA A 550 -10.33 12.71 -11.31
N ALA A 551 -9.54 13.30 -10.40
CA ALA A 551 -8.13 12.98 -10.25
C ALA A 551 -7.90 11.53 -9.79
N SER A 552 -8.86 10.94 -9.07
CA SER A 552 -8.81 9.53 -8.69
C SER A 552 -9.40 8.59 -9.76
N ALA A 553 -10.20 9.11 -10.71
CA ALA A 553 -10.87 8.34 -11.76
C ALA A 553 -9.92 8.04 -12.94
N SER A 554 -8.89 7.24 -12.70
CA SER A 554 -7.92 6.81 -13.69
C SER A 554 -8.09 5.33 -13.99
N PHE A 555 -8.92 5.02 -14.98
CA PHE A 555 -9.30 3.65 -15.34
C PHE A 555 -8.80 3.22 -16.72
N ALA A 556 -8.54 4.19 -17.62
CA ALA A 556 -8.25 3.89 -19.03
C ALA A 556 -6.81 3.45 -19.25
N THR A 557 -5.89 3.75 -18.34
CA THR A 557 -4.48 3.37 -18.51
C THR A 557 -3.94 2.56 -17.32
N PRO A 558 -2.98 1.66 -17.55
CA PRO A 558 -2.31 0.95 -16.46
C PRO A 558 -1.31 1.85 -15.70
N ILE A 559 -0.97 3.02 -16.22
CA ILE A 559 0.07 3.92 -15.69
C ILE A 559 -0.53 4.96 -14.76
N GLY A 560 -1.73 5.45 -15.05
CA GLY A 560 -2.38 6.55 -14.33
C GLY A 560 -2.63 6.28 -12.85
N TYR A 561 -2.74 5.02 -12.41
CA TYR A 561 -2.87 4.68 -10.99
C TYR A 561 -1.93 3.53 -10.59
N GLN A 562 -1.28 3.65 -9.43
CA GLN A 562 -0.33 2.62 -8.93
C GLN A 562 -0.97 1.23 -8.84
N THR A 563 -2.23 1.13 -8.40
CA THR A 563 -2.94 -0.15 -8.30
C THR A 563 -3.19 -0.79 -9.67
N ASN A 564 -3.43 0.02 -10.70
CA ASN A 564 -3.55 -0.46 -12.08
C ASN A 564 -2.23 -1.07 -12.57
N THR A 565 -1.09 -0.43 -12.30
CA THR A 565 0.25 -0.94 -12.65
C THR A 565 0.52 -2.29 -11.99
N LEU A 566 0.12 -2.47 -10.73
CA LEU A 566 0.30 -3.72 -9.99
C LEU A 566 -0.50 -4.85 -10.61
N VAL A 567 -1.79 -4.64 -10.87
CA VAL A 567 -2.65 -5.68 -11.46
C VAL A 567 -2.34 -5.90 -12.93
N TYR A 568 -1.84 -4.89 -13.67
CA TYR A 568 -1.40 -5.01 -15.06
C TYR A 568 -0.36 -6.12 -15.23
N ARG A 569 0.66 -6.12 -14.38
CA ARG A 569 1.71 -7.14 -14.39
C ARG A 569 1.20 -8.49 -13.90
N ALA A 570 0.45 -8.50 -12.80
CA ALA A 570 -0.06 -9.72 -12.19
C ALA A 570 -1.08 -10.47 -13.07
N GLY A 571 -1.91 -9.74 -13.82
CA GLY A 571 -2.95 -10.29 -14.69
C GLY A 571 -2.52 -10.58 -16.13
N GLY A 572 -1.28 -10.19 -16.53
CA GLY A 572 -0.80 -10.36 -17.90
C GLY A 572 -1.61 -9.56 -18.93
N TYR A 573 -2.11 -8.40 -18.52
CA TYR A 573 -2.89 -7.52 -19.39
C TYR A 573 -2.02 -6.80 -20.42
N THR A 574 -2.65 -6.36 -21.48
CA THR A 574 -2.09 -5.38 -22.42
C THR A 574 -2.63 -3.99 -22.11
N PHE A 575 -1.94 -2.96 -22.57
CA PHE A 575 -2.41 -1.58 -22.46
C PHE A 575 -3.84 -1.41 -22.99
N MET A 576 -4.14 -2.04 -24.14
CA MET A 576 -5.45 -1.97 -24.79
C MET A 576 -6.57 -2.60 -23.98
N ASP A 577 -6.28 -3.55 -23.08
CA ASP A 577 -7.29 -4.14 -22.20
C ASP A 577 -7.82 -3.10 -21.20
N PHE A 578 -6.93 -2.23 -20.66
CA PHE A 578 -7.31 -1.10 -19.84
C PHE A 578 -8.10 -0.06 -20.62
N VAL A 579 -7.62 0.32 -21.82
CA VAL A 579 -8.33 1.29 -22.66
C VAL A 579 -9.75 0.82 -22.97
N LYS A 580 -9.93 -0.44 -23.40
CA LYS A 580 -11.24 -0.98 -23.74
C LYS A 580 -12.20 -1.08 -22.56
N PHE A 581 -11.68 -1.43 -21.38
CA PHE A 581 -12.50 -1.62 -20.20
C PHE A 581 -12.65 -0.34 -19.36
N GLY A 582 -11.62 0.48 -19.27
CA GLY A 582 -11.61 1.66 -18.43
C GLY A 582 -12.14 2.93 -19.09
N SER A 583 -11.86 3.17 -20.40
CA SER A 583 -12.32 4.40 -21.06
C SER A 583 -13.83 4.61 -21.04
N PRO A 584 -14.67 3.58 -21.28
CA PRO A 584 -16.11 3.76 -21.13
C PRO A 584 -16.52 4.13 -19.69
N LEU A 585 -15.83 3.59 -18.69
CA LEU A 585 -16.10 3.90 -17.28
C LEU A 585 -15.74 5.35 -16.94
N ASN A 586 -14.61 5.88 -17.48
CA ASN A 586 -14.27 7.29 -17.32
C ASN A 586 -15.40 8.20 -17.82
N TRP A 587 -15.92 7.93 -19.02
CA TRP A 587 -17.04 8.71 -19.59
C TRP A 587 -18.33 8.57 -18.80
N ILE A 588 -18.65 7.37 -18.30
CA ILE A 588 -19.78 7.15 -17.39
C ILE A 588 -19.61 8.00 -16.13
N PHE A 589 -18.41 8.07 -15.58
CA PHE A 589 -18.13 8.87 -14.39
C PHE A 589 -18.23 10.38 -14.65
N VAL A 590 -17.86 10.86 -15.83
CA VAL A 590 -18.15 12.26 -16.24
C VAL A 590 -19.65 12.53 -16.16
N VAL A 591 -20.48 11.62 -16.70
CA VAL A 591 -21.94 11.77 -16.65
C VAL A 591 -22.47 11.68 -15.22
N VAL A 592 -21.97 10.72 -14.43
CA VAL A 592 -22.35 10.58 -13.01
C VAL A 592 -22.00 11.85 -12.23
N ALA A 593 -20.80 12.39 -12.44
CA ALA A 593 -20.35 13.63 -11.80
C ALA A 593 -21.27 14.82 -12.12
N ALA A 594 -21.70 14.94 -13.39
CA ALA A 594 -22.56 16.02 -13.85
C ALA A 594 -23.88 16.10 -13.08
N PHE A 595 -24.38 14.97 -12.57
CA PHE A 595 -25.64 14.91 -11.82
C PHE A 595 -25.42 14.78 -10.31
N VAL A 596 -24.47 13.93 -9.88
CA VAL A 596 -24.27 13.62 -8.45
C VAL A 596 -23.66 14.80 -7.71
N ILE A 597 -22.63 15.47 -8.27
CA ILE A 597 -21.96 16.56 -7.56
C ILE A 597 -22.92 17.71 -7.26
N PRO A 598 -23.73 18.23 -8.21
CA PRO A 598 -24.67 19.32 -7.92
C PRO A 598 -25.81 18.95 -6.95
N ILE A 599 -26.11 17.67 -6.75
CA ILE A 599 -27.09 17.22 -5.75
C ILE A 599 -26.59 17.48 -4.32
N PHE A 600 -25.33 17.19 -4.05
CA PHE A 600 -24.73 17.35 -2.72
C PHE A 600 -24.09 18.72 -2.50
N TRP A 601 -23.56 19.31 -3.57
CA TRP A 601 -22.94 20.66 -3.58
C TRP A 601 -23.60 21.49 -4.69
N PRO A 602 -24.69 22.18 -4.37
CA PRO A 602 -25.43 22.96 -5.37
C PRO A 602 -24.56 24.07 -5.98
N LEU A 603 -24.71 24.29 -7.29
CA LEU A 603 -24.03 25.36 -8.04
C LEU A 603 -24.72 26.70 -7.76
N VAL A 604 -24.59 27.21 -6.52
CA VAL A 604 -25.21 28.45 -6.07
C VAL A 604 -24.23 29.62 -6.20
N PRO A 605 -24.72 30.80 -6.54
CA PRO A 605 -23.90 32.02 -6.49
C PRO A 605 -23.38 32.26 -5.07
N VAL A 606 -22.13 32.71 -4.97
CA VAL A 606 -21.59 33.18 -3.69
C VAL A 606 -22.37 34.44 -3.33
N THR A 607 -23.17 34.37 -2.27
CA THR A 607 -23.77 35.59 -1.69
C THR A 607 -22.65 36.39 -1.05
N PRO A 608 -22.50 37.69 -1.40
CA PRO A 608 -21.45 38.55 -0.90
C PRO A 608 -21.50 38.72 0.63
#